data_73d268dd4548da2556ad4da1d9845eca
#
_entry.id   73d268dd4548da2556ad4da1d9845eca
#
_cell.length_a   1.000
_cell.length_b   1.000
_cell.length_c   1.000
_cell.angle_alpha   90.00
_cell.angle_beta   90.00
_cell.angle_gamma   90.00
#
_symmetry.space_group_name_H-M   'P 1'
#
loop_
_entity.id
_entity.type
_entity.pdbx_description
1 polymer ?
#
loop_
_entity_poly.entity_id
_entity_poly.type
_entity_poly.pdbx_seq_one_letter_code
_entity_poly.pdbx_strand_id
1 'polypeptide(L)'
;DPERIWIERLKKQESNMEREFWKPGNMLYPVPAVMVSCGLPDEKPNIITIAWAGTVCSSPAMVSISVRKERYSHHILKESGEFVINLVTKDLVRAADYCGVRSGRDVDKFAEMHLTPFPSRTIATPGIAESPVNIECKVTEIKELGSHDLFLAEVTNVTIEDKYLNEQGKFELNQAGLITYSHGEYFILGEKAGSFGYSVRKKSSGQKNKGKKRSTCGKGKNTKNYSEGNSR
;
A
#
# COMPACT_ATOMS: atom_id res chain seq x y z
N ASP A 1 -3.47 -16.31 -46.43
CA ASP A 1 -4.35 -15.49 -45.58
C ASP A 1 -3.59 -15.14 -44.30
N PRO A 2 -3.26 -13.85 -44.07
CA PRO A 2 -2.48 -13.41 -42.89
C PRO A 2 -3.13 -13.77 -41.56
N GLU A 3 -4.45 -13.76 -41.46
CA GLU A 3 -5.20 -14.14 -40.25
C GLU A 3 -5.01 -15.62 -39.90
N ARG A 4 -5.03 -16.48 -40.94
CA ARG A 4 -4.85 -17.92 -40.75
C ARG A 4 -3.43 -18.26 -40.27
N ILE A 5 -2.42 -17.57 -40.80
CA ILE A 5 -1.01 -17.72 -40.41
C ILE A 5 -0.84 -17.23 -38.96
N TRP A 6 -1.52 -16.15 -38.57
CA TRP A 6 -1.47 -15.62 -37.21
C TRP A 6 -2.13 -16.57 -36.19
N ILE A 7 -3.29 -17.13 -36.54
CA ILE A 7 -4.01 -18.12 -35.70
C ILE A 7 -3.18 -19.41 -35.56
N GLU A 8 -2.54 -19.90 -36.61
CA GLU A 8 -1.66 -21.09 -36.55
C GLU A 8 -0.41 -20.85 -35.70
N ARG A 9 0.17 -19.63 -35.74
CA ARG A 9 1.27 -19.23 -34.85
C ARG A 9 0.84 -19.17 -33.40
N LEU A 10 -0.35 -18.63 -33.11
CA LEU A 10 -0.89 -18.61 -31.73
C LEU A 10 -1.10 -20.02 -31.20
N LYS A 11 -1.74 -20.92 -31.97
CA LYS A 11 -1.94 -22.32 -31.58
C LYS A 11 -0.63 -23.06 -31.31
N LYS A 12 0.41 -22.79 -32.10
CA LYS A 12 1.74 -23.37 -31.91
C LYS A 12 2.46 -22.78 -30.69
N GLN A 13 2.21 -21.50 -30.35
CA GLN A 13 2.69 -20.89 -29.13
C GLN A 13 1.95 -21.39 -27.88
N GLU A 14 0.64 -21.58 -27.97
CA GLU A 14 -0.18 -22.15 -26.88
C GLU A 14 0.29 -23.56 -26.49
N SER A 15 0.66 -24.40 -27.48
CA SER A 15 1.14 -25.76 -27.20
C SER A 15 2.51 -25.83 -26.50
N ASN A 16 3.27 -24.71 -26.49
CA ASN A 16 4.60 -24.62 -25.88
C ASN A 16 4.63 -23.74 -24.61
N MET A 17 3.50 -23.15 -24.20
CA MET A 17 3.41 -22.33 -23.00
C MET A 17 2.82 -23.17 -21.86
N GLU A 18 3.59 -23.39 -20.81
CA GLU A 18 3.12 -23.96 -19.55
C GLU A 18 2.21 -22.97 -18.80
N ARG A 19 1.00 -22.74 -19.36
CA ARG A 19 -0.01 -21.82 -18.80
C ARG A 19 -1.35 -22.51 -18.71
N GLU A 20 -2.02 -22.29 -17.62
CA GLU A 20 -3.38 -22.77 -17.37
C GLU A 20 -4.39 -21.65 -17.57
N PHE A 21 -5.53 -21.97 -18.22
CA PHE A 21 -6.67 -21.06 -18.29
C PHE A 21 -7.43 -21.12 -16.97
N TRP A 22 -7.51 -19.98 -16.29
CA TRP A 22 -8.18 -19.90 -15.01
C TRP A 22 -9.57 -19.30 -15.17
N LYS A 23 -10.50 -19.69 -14.26
CA LYS A 23 -11.83 -19.08 -14.22
C LYS A 23 -11.74 -17.58 -13.87
N PRO A 24 -12.68 -16.75 -14.35
CA PRO A 24 -12.77 -15.35 -13.95
C PRO A 24 -12.81 -15.20 -12.43
N GLY A 25 -12.01 -14.29 -11.88
CA GLY A 25 -11.90 -14.06 -10.45
C GLY A 25 -11.06 -12.83 -10.12
N ASN A 26 -10.96 -12.53 -8.82
CA ASN A 26 -10.21 -11.39 -8.33
C ASN A 26 -8.71 -11.69 -8.35
N MET A 27 -8.03 -11.25 -9.39
CA MET A 27 -6.61 -11.51 -9.61
C MET A 27 -5.77 -10.22 -9.71
N LEU A 28 -6.37 -9.06 -9.51
CA LEU A 28 -5.64 -7.80 -9.50
C LEU A 28 -4.97 -7.60 -8.13
N TYR A 29 -3.75 -8.08 -8.00
CA TYR A 29 -2.91 -7.98 -6.81
C TYR A 29 -1.49 -7.52 -7.15
N PRO A 30 -0.73 -6.94 -6.21
CA PRO A 30 -1.15 -6.56 -4.86
C PRO A 30 -2.03 -5.31 -4.86
N VAL A 31 -2.84 -5.14 -3.82
CA VAL A 31 -3.70 -3.98 -3.59
C VAL A 31 -3.40 -3.35 -2.23
N PRO A 32 -3.72 -2.07 -1.99
CA PRO A 32 -3.60 -1.50 -0.67
C PRO A 32 -4.52 -2.24 0.30
N ALA A 33 -4.15 -2.31 1.59
CA ALA A 33 -5.06 -2.59 2.67
C ALA A 33 -5.12 -1.35 3.54
N VAL A 34 -6.30 -0.74 3.66
CA VAL A 34 -6.49 0.51 4.39
C VAL A 34 -7.57 0.36 5.45
N MET A 35 -7.42 1.07 6.57
CA MET A 35 -8.48 1.23 7.55
C MET A 35 -9.33 2.44 7.16
N VAL A 36 -10.62 2.25 6.96
CA VAL A 36 -11.56 3.33 6.65
C VAL A 36 -12.38 3.59 7.91
N SER A 37 -12.23 4.77 8.48
CA SER A 37 -13.08 5.25 9.57
C SER A 37 -14.32 5.95 8.99
N CYS A 38 -15.44 5.72 9.64
CA CYS A 38 -16.75 6.28 9.32
C CYS A 38 -17.55 6.50 10.59
N GLY A 39 -18.52 7.40 10.58
CA GLY A 39 -19.36 7.70 11.74
C GLY A 39 -20.62 8.46 11.35
N LEU A 40 -21.63 8.38 12.21
CA LEU A 40 -22.80 9.24 12.19
C LEU A 40 -22.70 10.26 13.31
N PRO A 41 -23.38 11.42 13.21
CA PRO A 41 -23.46 12.37 14.30
C PRO A 41 -23.96 11.69 15.58
N ASP A 42 -23.36 12.05 16.71
CA ASP A 42 -23.71 11.55 18.04
C ASP A 42 -23.52 10.03 18.27
N GLU A 43 -22.93 9.32 17.32
CA GLU A 43 -22.56 7.90 17.44
C GLU A 43 -21.06 7.71 17.56
N LYS A 44 -20.66 6.55 18.12
CA LYS A 44 -19.25 6.16 18.14
C LYS A 44 -18.75 5.89 16.72
N PRO A 45 -17.60 6.44 16.33
CA PRO A 45 -17.04 6.14 15.02
C PRO A 45 -16.67 4.66 14.91
N ASN A 46 -16.78 4.13 13.70
CA ASN A 46 -16.43 2.75 13.38
C ASN A 46 -15.27 2.70 12.38
N ILE A 47 -14.63 1.55 12.29
CA ILE A 47 -13.54 1.27 11.35
C ILE A 47 -13.87 0.02 10.56
N ILE A 48 -13.60 0.04 9.26
CA ILE A 48 -13.62 -1.13 8.39
C ILE A 48 -12.32 -1.22 7.60
N THR A 49 -11.75 -2.40 7.46
CA THR A 49 -10.60 -2.62 6.59
C THR A 49 -11.06 -2.94 5.19
N ILE A 50 -10.51 -2.24 4.22
CA ILE A 50 -10.86 -2.33 2.80
C ILE A 50 -9.59 -2.55 1.99
N ALA A 51 -9.62 -3.58 1.14
CA ALA A 51 -8.60 -3.86 0.14
C ALA A 51 -9.03 -3.41 -1.28
N TRP A 52 -10.33 -3.28 -1.52
CA TRP A 52 -10.85 -2.74 -2.77
C TRP A 52 -10.94 -1.23 -2.69
N ALA A 53 -9.76 -0.56 -2.73
CA ALA A 53 -9.60 0.88 -2.67
C ALA A 53 -8.57 1.34 -3.69
N GLY A 54 -8.71 2.54 -4.22
CA GLY A 54 -7.75 3.08 -5.17
C GLY A 54 -7.97 4.54 -5.51
N THR A 55 -6.91 5.19 -6.03
CA THR A 55 -6.99 6.51 -6.63
C THR A 55 -7.63 6.41 -8.03
N VAL A 56 -8.62 7.24 -8.31
CA VAL A 56 -9.36 7.21 -9.59
C VAL A 56 -9.19 8.48 -10.43
N CYS A 57 -8.86 9.61 -9.81
CA CYS A 57 -8.60 10.87 -10.50
C CYS A 57 -7.54 11.68 -9.76
N SER A 58 -6.74 12.46 -10.50
CA SER A 58 -5.69 13.32 -9.92
C SER A 58 -6.13 14.79 -9.83
N SER A 59 -7.04 15.22 -10.69
CA SER A 59 -7.54 16.60 -10.69
C SER A 59 -9.00 16.63 -11.17
N PRO A 60 -9.98 16.77 -10.25
CA PRO A 60 -9.78 16.81 -8.80
C PRO A 60 -9.21 15.52 -8.24
N ALA A 61 -8.59 15.56 -7.04
CA ALA A 61 -8.11 14.36 -6.38
C ALA A 61 -9.29 13.50 -5.92
N MET A 62 -9.40 12.28 -6.42
CA MET A 62 -10.51 11.38 -6.10
C MET A 62 -10.02 9.96 -5.83
N VAL A 63 -10.73 9.30 -4.94
CA VAL A 63 -10.52 7.90 -4.58
C VAL A 63 -11.81 7.10 -4.70
N SER A 64 -11.68 5.78 -4.73
CA SER A 64 -12.81 4.87 -4.60
C SER A 64 -12.57 3.86 -3.49
N ILE A 65 -13.67 3.43 -2.86
CA ILE A 65 -13.72 2.26 -1.99
C ILE A 65 -14.92 1.40 -2.38
N SER A 66 -14.76 0.07 -2.37
CA SER A 66 -15.89 -0.85 -2.60
C SER A 66 -16.21 -1.58 -1.30
N VAL A 67 -17.46 -1.48 -0.88
CA VAL A 67 -17.93 -2.01 0.40
C VAL A 67 -19.09 -2.98 0.18
N ARG A 68 -19.02 -4.17 0.81
CA ARG A 68 -20.11 -5.13 0.76
C ARG A 68 -21.34 -4.60 1.48
N LYS A 69 -22.51 -4.82 0.89
CA LYS A 69 -23.82 -4.32 1.40
C LYS A 69 -24.16 -4.84 2.80
N GLU A 70 -23.70 -6.04 3.17
CA GLU A 70 -23.92 -6.64 4.49
C GLU A 70 -23.00 -6.13 5.60
N ARG A 71 -21.96 -5.35 5.25
CA ARG A 71 -21.02 -4.81 6.26
C ARG A 71 -21.68 -3.68 7.05
N TYR A 72 -21.48 -3.70 8.37
CA TYR A 72 -22.03 -2.68 9.29
C TYR A 72 -21.68 -1.24 8.87
N SER A 73 -20.48 -1.00 8.34
CA SER A 73 -20.05 0.32 7.88
C SER A 73 -20.79 0.81 6.63
N HIS A 74 -21.44 -0.08 5.87
CA HIS A 74 -22.05 0.28 4.59
C HIS A 74 -23.13 1.37 4.73
N HIS A 75 -24.08 1.17 5.66
CA HIS A 75 -25.15 2.15 5.90
C HIS A 75 -24.59 3.46 6.45
N ILE A 76 -23.58 3.41 7.34
CA ILE A 76 -22.91 4.60 7.89
C ILE A 76 -22.31 5.44 6.77
N LEU A 77 -21.55 4.82 5.86
CA LEU A 77 -20.94 5.47 4.71
C LEU A 77 -21.97 6.08 3.76
N LYS A 78 -23.09 5.38 3.56
CA LYS A 78 -24.18 5.83 2.69
C LYS A 78 -24.93 7.02 3.28
N GLU A 79 -25.12 7.02 4.59
CA GLU A 79 -25.86 8.05 5.33
C GLU A 79 -25.01 9.30 5.60
N SER A 80 -23.76 9.13 6.09
CA SER A 80 -22.87 10.24 6.38
C SER A 80 -22.34 10.92 5.12
N GLY A 81 -22.17 10.17 4.03
CA GLY A 81 -21.54 10.67 2.81
C GLY A 81 -20.07 11.04 2.96
N GLU A 82 -19.41 10.61 4.04
CA GLU A 82 -18.01 10.93 4.32
C GLU A 82 -17.25 9.81 4.99
N PHE A 83 -15.94 9.79 4.84
CA PHE A 83 -15.04 8.82 5.48
C PHE A 83 -13.60 9.31 5.47
N VAL A 84 -12.76 8.66 6.28
CA VAL A 84 -11.30 8.86 6.24
C VAL A 84 -10.62 7.55 5.85
N ILE A 85 -9.75 7.60 4.84
CA ILE A 85 -8.83 6.50 4.54
C ILE A 85 -7.57 6.69 5.38
N ASN A 86 -7.26 5.71 6.23
CA ASN A 86 -6.08 5.70 7.09
C ASN A 86 -5.11 4.65 6.55
N LEU A 87 -3.91 5.07 6.14
CA LEU A 87 -2.90 4.14 5.62
C LEU A 87 -2.38 3.23 6.74
N VAL A 88 -2.12 1.99 6.39
CA VAL A 88 -1.73 0.94 7.34
C VAL A 88 -0.23 0.67 7.22
N THR A 89 0.46 0.78 8.35
CA THR A 89 1.86 0.39 8.50
C THR A 89 1.98 -1.05 9.01
N LYS A 90 3.18 -1.61 9.00
CA LYS A 90 3.47 -2.94 9.57
C LYS A 90 3.00 -3.06 11.04
N ASP A 91 3.08 -1.98 11.81
CA ASP A 91 2.70 -1.97 13.23
C ASP A 91 1.18 -1.97 13.43
N LEU A 92 0.42 -1.56 12.41
CA LEU A 92 -1.04 -1.52 12.38
C LEU A 92 -1.69 -2.75 11.75
N VAL A 93 -0.92 -3.73 11.25
CA VAL A 93 -1.46 -4.92 10.55
C VAL A 93 -2.49 -5.66 11.40
N ARG A 94 -2.21 -5.87 12.69
CA ARG A 94 -3.13 -6.56 13.60
C ARG A 94 -4.45 -5.80 13.73
N ALA A 95 -4.40 -4.49 13.87
CA ALA A 95 -5.60 -3.65 13.95
C ALA A 95 -6.38 -3.67 12.64
N ALA A 96 -5.68 -3.60 11.50
CA ALA A 96 -6.30 -3.69 10.19
C ALA A 96 -7.01 -5.03 9.99
N ASP A 97 -6.37 -6.15 10.31
CA ASP A 97 -6.99 -7.47 10.22
C ASP A 97 -8.23 -7.57 11.12
N TYR A 98 -8.10 -7.19 12.39
CA TYR A 98 -9.22 -7.19 13.35
C TYR A 98 -10.40 -6.34 12.85
N CYS A 99 -10.15 -5.12 12.38
CA CYS A 99 -11.18 -4.21 11.86
C CYS A 99 -11.84 -4.74 10.59
N GLY A 100 -11.15 -5.59 9.82
CA GLY A 100 -11.68 -6.28 8.65
C GLY A 100 -12.57 -7.48 8.99
N VAL A 101 -12.30 -8.18 10.09
CA VAL A 101 -12.99 -9.42 10.48
C VAL A 101 -14.18 -9.15 11.41
N ARG A 102 -13.99 -8.31 12.45
CA ARG A 102 -15.04 -8.02 13.45
C ARG A 102 -16.05 -7.00 12.94
N SER A 103 -17.29 -7.12 13.42
CA SER A 103 -18.34 -6.14 13.10
C SER A 103 -18.36 -5.02 14.14
N GLY A 104 -18.50 -3.77 13.68
CA GLY A 104 -18.72 -2.60 14.56
C GLY A 104 -20.08 -2.63 15.28
N ARG A 105 -20.98 -3.53 14.88
CA ARG A 105 -22.22 -3.78 15.62
C ARG A 105 -21.96 -4.43 16.97
N ASP A 106 -20.90 -5.25 17.06
CA ASP A 106 -20.64 -6.10 18.22
C ASP A 106 -19.52 -5.54 19.12
N VAL A 107 -18.61 -4.72 18.55
CA VAL A 107 -17.41 -4.25 19.25
C VAL A 107 -17.08 -2.80 18.90
N ASP A 108 -16.50 -2.09 19.85
CA ASP A 108 -15.87 -0.78 19.66
C ASP A 108 -14.42 -1.00 19.19
N LYS A 109 -14.18 -0.86 17.89
CA LYS A 109 -12.89 -1.17 17.27
C LYS A 109 -11.77 -0.19 17.64
N PHE A 110 -12.11 1.08 17.92
CA PHE A 110 -11.13 2.03 18.43
C PHE A 110 -10.63 1.59 19.82
N ALA A 111 -11.54 1.24 20.73
CA ALA A 111 -11.19 0.78 22.06
C ALA A 111 -10.45 -0.55 22.05
N GLU A 112 -10.96 -1.55 21.33
CA GLU A 112 -10.40 -2.91 21.29
C GLU A 112 -8.99 -2.96 20.69
N MET A 113 -8.70 -2.10 19.71
CA MET A 113 -7.39 -2.05 19.06
C MET A 113 -6.50 -0.92 19.59
N HIS A 114 -6.92 -0.25 20.65
CA HIS A 114 -6.19 0.87 21.27
C HIS A 114 -5.84 1.96 20.25
N LEU A 115 -6.78 2.27 19.36
CA LEU A 115 -6.64 3.32 18.35
C LEU A 115 -7.25 4.61 18.88
N THR A 116 -6.62 5.73 18.53
CA THR A 116 -7.05 7.06 18.97
C THR A 116 -7.76 7.79 17.84
N PRO A 117 -9.03 8.20 18.02
CA PRO A 117 -9.69 9.07 17.04
C PRO A 117 -8.92 10.38 16.86
N PHE A 118 -8.60 10.71 15.62
CA PHE A 118 -7.90 11.95 15.28
C PHE A 118 -8.87 12.92 14.57
N PRO A 119 -9.06 14.15 15.08
CA PRO A 119 -10.01 15.09 14.51
C PRO A 119 -9.70 15.41 13.05
N SER A 120 -10.69 15.28 12.18
CA SER A 120 -10.62 15.73 10.79
C SER A 120 -10.78 17.23 10.68
N ARG A 121 -10.32 17.80 9.56
CA ARG A 121 -10.34 19.23 9.31
C ARG A 121 -11.54 19.67 8.48
N THR A 122 -11.99 18.84 7.54
CA THR A 122 -13.00 19.19 6.53
C THR A 122 -14.28 18.37 6.62
N ILE A 123 -14.30 17.34 7.46
CA ILE A 123 -15.42 16.42 7.67
C ILE A 123 -15.60 16.14 9.16
N ALA A 124 -16.75 15.58 9.56
CA ALA A 124 -17.03 15.24 10.95
C ALA A 124 -16.39 13.91 11.39
N THR A 125 -16.25 12.95 10.46
CA THR A 125 -15.67 11.65 10.72
C THR A 125 -14.18 11.75 11.09
N PRO A 126 -13.73 11.19 12.25
CA PRO A 126 -12.34 11.25 12.65
C PRO A 126 -11.46 10.28 11.85
N GLY A 127 -10.18 10.62 11.68
CA GLY A 127 -9.12 9.70 11.30
C GLY A 127 -8.64 8.84 12.45
N ILE A 128 -7.51 8.15 12.24
CA ILE A 128 -6.79 7.33 13.24
C ILE A 128 -5.42 7.96 13.48
N ALA A 129 -5.13 8.35 14.73
CA ALA A 129 -3.90 9.06 15.08
C ALA A 129 -2.63 8.23 14.81
N GLU A 130 -2.69 6.91 14.95
CA GLU A 130 -1.56 5.99 14.74
C GLU A 130 -1.25 5.76 13.25
N SER A 131 -2.13 6.22 12.34
CA SER A 131 -1.89 6.13 10.89
C SER A 131 -0.97 7.26 10.42
N PRO A 132 0.04 6.97 9.58
CA PRO A 132 0.97 7.99 9.07
C PRO A 132 0.31 8.98 8.11
N VAL A 133 -0.85 8.62 7.55
CA VAL A 133 -1.60 9.44 6.61
C VAL A 133 -3.09 9.22 6.79
N ASN A 134 -3.84 10.29 6.98
CA ASN A 134 -5.29 10.31 7.00
C ASN A 134 -5.78 11.10 5.78
N ILE A 135 -6.63 10.49 4.95
CA ILE A 135 -7.18 11.07 3.72
C ILE A 135 -8.67 11.29 3.95
N GLU A 136 -9.07 12.55 4.13
CA GLU A 136 -10.47 12.94 4.35
C GLU A 136 -11.22 12.98 3.02
N CYS A 137 -12.37 12.32 2.97
CA CYS A 137 -13.11 12.09 1.74
C CYS A 137 -14.59 12.44 1.88
N LYS A 138 -15.15 13.11 0.88
CA LYS A 138 -16.60 13.30 0.70
C LYS A 138 -17.09 12.50 -0.50
N VAL A 139 -18.10 11.67 -0.27
CA VAL A 139 -18.71 10.83 -1.30
C VAL A 139 -19.40 11.71 -2.33
N THR A 140 -19.08 11.51 -3.61
CA THR A 140 -19.69 12.22 -4.75
C THR A 140 -20.67 11.36 -5.51
N GLU A 141 -20.46 10.03 -5.52
CA GLU A 141 -21.30 9.07 -6.22
C GLU A 141 -21.23 7.71 -5.53
N ILE A 142 -22.36 7.01 -5.50
CA ILE A 142 -22.43 5.61 -5.07
C ILE A 142 -22.98 4.80 -6.24
N LYS A 143 -22.19 3.86 -6.73
CA LYS A 143 -22.59 2.97 -7.81
C LYS A 143 -22.85 1.57 -7.26
N GLU A 144 -24.08 1.12 -7.40
CA GLU A 144 -24.44 -0.24 -7.02
C GLU A 144 -23.85 -1.26 -8.00
N LEU A 145 -23.10 -2.20 -7.46
CA LEU A 145 -22.55 -3.37 -8.16
C LEU A 145 -23.19 -4.65 -7.58
N GLY A 146 -22.73 -5.81 -7.97
CA GLY A 146 -23.29 -7.06 -7.45
C GLY A 146 -23.18 -7.19 -5.92
N SER A 147 -22.07 -7.72 -5.43
CA SER A 147 -21.82 -7.93 -3.98
C SER A 147 -21.34 -6.68 -3.24
N HIS A 148 -20.92 -5.65 -3.93
CA HIS A 148 -20.39 -4.40 -3.36
C HIS A 148 -21.07 -3.19 -3.97
N ASP A 149 -21.12 -2.11 -3.20
CA ASP A 149 -21.32 -0.78 -3.74
C ASP A 149 -19.99 -0.04 -3.82
N LEU A 150 -19.75 0.63 -4.94
CA LEU A 150 -18.59 1.47 -5.19
C LEU A 150 -18.90 2.89 -4.74
N PHE A 151 -18.15 3.39 -3.78
CA PHE A 151 -18.21 4.78 -3.32
C PHE A 151 -17.09 5.56 -4.01
N LEU A 152 -17.43 6.51 -4.86
CA LEU A 152 -16.51 7.50 -5.40
C LEU A 152 -16.52 8.72 -4.49
N ALA A 153 -15.34 9.24 -4.17
CA ALA A 153 -15.20 10.33 -3.24
C ALA A 153 -14.11 11.32 -3.66
N GLU A 154 -14.36 12.60 -3.45
CA GLU A 154 -13.36 13.64 -3.55
C GLU A 154 -12.52 13.69 -2.27
N VAL A 155 -11.19 13.82 -2.43
CA VAL A 155 -10.26 14.05 -1.32
C VAL A 155 -10.31 15.52 -0.94
N THR A 156 -10.80 15.82 0.26
CA THR A 156 -10.98 17.20 0.74
C THR A 156 -9.83 17.70 1.60
N ASN A 157 -9.08 16.78 2.23
CA ASN A 157 -7.87 17.08 3.00
C ASN A 157 -7.00 15.84 3.16
N VAL A 158 -5.71 16.04 3.35
CA VAL A 158 -4.74 14.99 3.72
C VAL A 158 -3.93 15.46 4.90
N THR A 159 -3.91 14.67 5.97
CA THR A 159 -3.03 14.88 7.13
C THR A 159 -1.92 13.84 7.09
N ILE A 160 -0.69 14.27 7.37
CA ILE A 160 0.50 13.43 7.40
C ILE A 160 1.21 13.55 8.74
N GLU A 161 1.90 12.52 9.16
CA GLU A 161 2.69 12.51 10.39
C GLU A 161 4.05 13.18 10.14
N ASP A 162 4.38 14.21 10.93
CA ASP A 162 5.57 15.07 10.75
C ASP A 162 6.90 14.30 10.74
N LYS A 163 7.00 13.19 11.46
CA LYS A 163 8.24 12.38 11.52
C LYS A 163 8.68 11.83 10.16
N TYR A 164 7.79 11.83 9.16
CA TYR A 164 8.11 11.43 7.79
C TYR A 164 8.42 12.61 6.86
N LEU A 165 8.49 13.83 7.39
CA LEU A 165 9.05 14.99 6.68
C LEU A 165 10.57 15.00 6.86
N ASN A 166 11.32 15.10 5.75
CA ASN A 166 12.76 15.29 5.84
C ASN A 166 13.10 16.76 6.16
N GLU A 167 14.39 17.06 6.36
CA GLU A 167 14.89 18.41 6.68
C GLU A 167 14.51 19.48 5.65
N GLN A 168 14.17 19.10 4.42
CA GLN A 168 13.73 19.99 3.34
C GLN A 168 12.21 20.10 3.27
N GLY A 169 11.45 19.52 4.23
CA GLY A 169 10.00 19.51 4.25
C GLY A 169 9.35 18.58 3.23
N LYS A 170 10.13 17.66 2.61
CA LYS A 170 9.59 16.67 1.67
C LYS A 170 9.06 15.47 2.43
N PHE A 171 7.82 15.07 2.10
CA PHE A 171 7.20 13.88 2.66
C PHE A 171 7.79 12.58 2.08
N GLU A 172 8.33 11.74 2.94
CA GLU A 172 8.99 10.48 2.60
C GLU A 172 8.12 9.27 2.98
N LEU A 173 6.95 9.16 2.37
CA LEU A 173 5.93 8.13 2.64
C LEU A 173 6.50 6.70 2.67
N ASN A 174 7.49 6.39 1.82
CA ASN A 174 8.08 5.05 1.76
C ASN A 174 8.86 4.66 3.03
N GLN A 175 9.17 5.62 3.92
CA GLN A 175 9.78 5.36 5.24
C GLN A 175 8.75 4.85 6.26
N ALA A 176 7.45 5.00 6.00
CA ALA A 176 6.40 4.65 6.95
C ALA A 176 6.20 3.14 7.12
N GLY A 177 6.80 2.31 6.28
CA GLY A 177 6.64 0.85 6.36
C GLY A 177 5.21 0.40 6.03
N LEU A 178 4.66 0.93 4.95
CA LEU A 178 3.31 0.60 4.49
C LEU A 178 3.20 -0.86 4.10
N ILE A 179 1.98 -1.37 4.17
CA ILE A 179 1.63 -2.74 3.78
C ILE A 179 0.83 -2.79 2.49
N THR A 180 0.78 -3.99 1.92
CA THR A 180 -0.10 -4.35 0.80
C THR A 180 -0.77 -5.68 1.08
N TYR A 181 -1.88 -5.95 0.40
CA TYR A 181 -2.64 -7.18 0.51
C TYR A 181 -2.58 -7.97 -0.79
N SER A 182 -2.31 -9.26 -0.69
CA SER A 182 -2.29 -10.18 -1.83
C SER A 182 -2.74 -11.58 -1.41
N HIS A 183 -3.75 -12.12 -2.07
CA HIS A 183 -4.22 -13.50 -1.89
C HIS A 183 -4.46 -13.94 -0.43
N GLY A 184 -5.07 -13.07 0.38
CA GLY A 184 -5.39 -13.40 1.77
C GLY A 184 -4.28 -13.10 2.77
N GLU A 185 -3.16 -12.52 2.33
CA GLU A 185 -1.99 -12.25 3.16
C GLU A 185 -1.58 -10.78 3.09
N TYR A 186 -0.94 -10.28 4.15
CA TYR A 186 -0.40 -8.93 4.22
C TYR A 186 1.11 -8.97 4.01
N PHE A 187 1.62 -8.07 3.18
CA PHE A 187 3.04 -7.93 2.89
C PHE A 187 3.51 -6.51 3.17
N ILE A 188 4.74 -6.37 3.63
CA ILE A 188 5.42 -5.06 3.73
C ILE A 188 6.01 -4.72 2.37
N LEU A 189 6.00 -3.45 1.97
CA LEU A 189 6.70 -3.01 0.78
C LEU A 189 8.19 -3.34 0.88
N GLY A 190 8.71 -4.05 -0.11
CA GLY A 190 10.10 -4.49 -0.17
C GLY A 190 11.06 -3.41 -0.70
N GLU A 191 12.19 -3.87 -1.25
CA GLU A 191 13.20 -3.00 -1.81
C GLU A 191 12.69 -2.19 -3.00
N LYS A 192 13.22 -0.98 -3.14
CA LYS A 192 12.92 -0.11 -4.27
C LYS A 192 13.41 -0.70 -5.59
N ALA A 193 12.51 -1.10 -6.47
CA ALA A 193 12.83 -1.61 -7.80
C ALA A 193 13.29 -0.52 -8.79
N GLY A 194 12.83 0.72 -8.61
CA GLY A 194 13.17 1.83 -9.50
C GLY A 194 12.45 3.13 -9.13
N SER A 195 12.65 4.17 -9.90
CA SER A 195 11.89 5.43 -9.77
C SER A 195 11.15 5.72 -11.06
N PHE A 196 9.99 6.38 -10.97
CA PHE A 196 9.21 6.74 -12.15
C PHE A 196 10.08 7.39 -13.23
N GLY A 197 9.97 6.91 -14.46
CA GLY A 197 10.74 7.40 -15.60
C GLY A 197 12.20 6.93 -15.68
N TYR A 198 12.67 6.03 -14.79
CA TYR A 198 14.06 5.56 -14.82
C TYR A 198 14.43 4.84 -16.12
N SER A 199 13.49 4.17 -16.76
CA SER A 199 13.71 3.39 -18.00
C SER A 199 14.07 4.25 -19.20
N VAL A 200 13.64 5.50 -19.22
CA VAL A 200 13.87 6.45 -20.35
C VAL A 200 14.88 7.55 -20.01
N ARG A 201 15.49 7.51 -18.83
CA ARG A 201 16.54 8.47 -18.47
C ARG A 201 17.78 8.28 -19.37
N LYS A 202 18.19 9.35 -20.04
CA LYS A 202 19.48 9.36 -20.75
C LYS A 202 20.59 9.11 -19.72
N LYS A 203 21.48 8.14 -19.96
CA LYS A 203 22.68 7.95 -19.16
C LYS A 203 23.45 9.27 -19.23
N SER A 204 23.69 9.93 -18.10
CA SER A 204 24.57 11.10 -18.06
C SER A 204 25.96 10.64 -18.55
N SER A 205 26.44 11.25 -19.62
CA SER A 205 27.78 11.02 -20.15
C SER A 205 28.83 11.59 -19.19
N GLY A 206 29.10 10.90 -18.06
CA GLY A 206 29.96 11.46 -17.03
C GLY A 206 30.37 10.56 -15.89
N GLN A 207 30.38 9.23 -16.06
CA GLN A 207 31.17 8.36 -15.17
C GLN A 207 32.22 7.60 -15.98
N LYS A 208 33.36 8.26 -16.19
CA LYS A 208 34.61 7.59 -16.59
C LYS A 208 34.90 6.54 -15.50
N ASN A 209 34.87 5.27 -15.85
CA ASN A 209 35.42 4.17 -15.08
C ASN A 209 36.83 4.52 -14.60
N LYS A 210 36.98 4.84 -13.32
CA LYS A 210 38.30 4.78 -12.69
C LYS A 210 38.72 3.32 -12.63
N GLY A 211 39.60 2.94 -13.54
CA GLY A 211 40.09 1.59 -13.73
C GLY A 211 40.62 0.98 -12.41
N LYS A 212 40.22 -0.24 -12.18
CA LYS A 212 40.86 -1.15 -11.25
C LYS A 212 42.33 -1.29 -11.64
N LYS A 213 43.24 -0.64 -10.92
CA LYS A 213 44.67 -0.99 -10.97
C LYS A 213 44.82 -2.43 -10.48
N ARG A 214 45.18 -3.32 -11.37
CA ARG A 214 45.70 -4.63 -11.04
C ARG A 214 46.98 -4.44 -10.19
N SER A 215 46.96 -4.87 -8.93
CA SER A 215 48.20 -5.05 -8.15
C SER A 215 48.80 -6.40 -8.56
N THR A 216 49.94 -6.31 -9.17
CA THR A 216 50.82 -7.46 -9.49
C THR A 216 51.35 -8.05 -8.20
N CYS A 217 51.22 -9.35 -8.08
CA CYS A 217 51.76 -10.21 -7.07
C CYS A 217 53.29 -10.15 -7.07
N GLY A 218 53.91 -9.69 -6.00
CA GLY A 218 55.35 -9.87 -5.71
C GLY A 218 55.56 -10.98 -4.70
N LYS A 219 56.20 -12.05 -5.15
CA LYS A 219 56.70 -13.14 -4.31
C LYS A 219 57.90 -12.66 -3.48
N GLY A 220 57.88 -12.94 -2.18
CA GLY A 220 59.05 -12.68 -1.33
C GLY A 220 59.00 -13.49 -0.04
N LYS A 221 59.91 -14.43 0.04
CA LYS A 221 60.24 -15.55 0.94
C LYS A 221 60.32 -15.19 2.44
N ASN A 222 59.92 -16.19 3.19
CA ASN A 222 60.48 -16.77 4.44
C ASN A 222 61.27 -15.88 5.43
N THR A 223 60.84 -15.90 6.70
CA THR A 223 61.69 -16.55 7.77
C THR A 223 60.89 -16.63 9.08
N LYS A 224 61.12 -17.76 9.77
CA LYS A 224 60.66 -18.12 11.12
C LYS A 224 61.23 -17.17 12.17
N ASN A 225 60.51 -16.96 13.27
CA ASN A 225 61.04 -17.24 14.59
C ASN A 225 59.94 -17.22 15.67
N TYR A 226 60.12 -18.22 16.53
CA TYR A 226 59.44 -18.48 17.81
C TYR A 226 59.71 -17.37 18.85
N SER A 227 58.73 -17.12 19.72
CA SER A 227 58.98 -17.20 21.18
C SER A 227 57.69 -16.85 21.96
N GLU A 228 57.44 -17.71 22.86
CA GLU A 228 56.64 -17.81 24.03
C GLU A 228 56.53 -16.53 24.91
N GLY A 229 55.46 -16.48 25.72
CA GLY A 229 55.49 -15.76 26.99
C GLY A 229 54.16 -15.16 27.38
N ASN A 230 53.30 -15.90 27.99
CA ASN A 230 52.80 -15.93 29.36
C ASN A 230 52.19 -14.65 30.00
N SER A 231 50.99 -14.87 30.54
CA SER A 231 50.42 -14.35 31.82
C SER A 231 50.02 -12.88 31.92
N ARG A 232 48.78 -12.55 32.02
CA ARG A 232 47.88 -12.49 33.23
C ARG A 232 46.47 -12.16 32.84
#